data_3019c89e214878250fe2e704d6cb0ccc
#
_entry.id   3019c89e214878250fe2e704d6cb0ccc
#
_cell.length_a   1.000
_cell.length_b   1.000
_cell.length_c   1.000
_cell.angle_alpha   90.00
_cell.angle_beta   90.00
_cell.angle_gamma   90.00
#
_symmetry.space_group_name_H-M   'P 1'
#
loop_
_entity.id
_entity.type
_entity.pdbx_description
1 polymer ?
#
loop_
_entity_poly.entity_id
_entity_poly.type
_entity_poly.pdbx_seq_one_letter_code
_entity_poly.pdbx_strand_id
1 'polypeptide(L)'
;KMSKSKGNGLDPMDIIDGISVDDLVDKRTDNLMQPRMASRIEKDTRREFPDGIMAYGTDPLRFTFYSIASSARSIRFDMKRVEGYRNFCNKLWNAANFVFINTESLDSESARKLTVADRWILAEFQKTVAAVNLAMETYRFDLAAKALYEFIWAEFCDWYLELSKPILNSEQATAEEKRGTKHTLLTVLEGTLRLAHPFLPFTTEEIWQHIPEDIRGSADTVMLQPYPEADDSLVDEEAIADMSWIKEVVTGIRNIRGEMDISLSNPIPVLFYNADDREKRLLESYRSLLDFLIKPEELTMLANDATLPVAATHLVGE
;
A
#
# COMPACT_ATOMS: atom_id res chain seq x y z
N LYS A 1 8.77 29.61 10.22
CA LYS A 1 7.96 29.42 11.43
C LYS A 1 6.59 30.04 11.21
N MET A 2 5.52 29.27 11.40
CA MET A 2 4.15 29.77 11.34
C MET A 2 3.88 30.74 12.50
N SER A 3 3.15 31.81 12.25
CA SER A 3 2.65 32.73 13.28
C SER A 3 1.48 33.57 12.76
N LYS A 4 0.55 33.95 13.65
CA LYS A 4 -0.56 34.85 13.33
C LYS A 4 -0.08 36.18 12.76
N SER A 5 0.97 36.78 13.34
CA SER A 5 1.54 38.04 12.87
C SER A 5 2.15 38.02 11.47
N LYS A 6 2.42 36.84 10.92
CA LYS A 6 2.91 36.65 9.55
C LYS A 6 1.80 36.25 8.58
N GLY A 7 0.59 35.99 9.08
CA GLY A 7 -0.53 35.50 8.26
C GLY A 7 -0.27 34.18 7.53
N ASN A 8 0.66 33.37 8.03
CA ASN A 8 1.06 32.10 7.39
C ASN A 8 0.69 30.87 8.23
N GLY A 9 -0.26 31.01 9.15
CA GLY A 9 -0.86 29.90 9.87
C GLY A 9 -1.80 29.12 8.97
N LEU A 10 -1.87 27.81 9.18
CA LEU A 10 -2.90 26.94 8.61
C LEU A 10 -3.73 26.39 9.77
N ASP A 11 -5.04 26.51 9.67
CA ASP A 11 -5.96 25.87 10.60
C ASP A 11 -6.20 24.43 10.16
N PRO A 12 -6.06 23.44 11.05
CA PRO A 12 -6.38 22.05 10.72
C PRO A 12 -7.79 21.88 10.16
N MET A 13 -8.78 22.62 10.62
CA MET A 13 -10.16 22.55 10.12
C MET A 13 -10.25 22.97 8.66
N ASP A 14 -9.51 24.00 8.24
CA ASP A 14 -9.48 24.42 6.84
C ASP A 14 -8.88 23.37 5.91
N ILE A 15 -8.00 22.50 6.44
CA ILE A 15 -7.41 21.39 5.69
C ILE A 15 -8.40 20.20 5.64
N ILE A 16 -9.11 19.95 6.74
CA ILE A 16 -10.07 18.86 6.85
C ILE A 16 -11.29 19.12 5.97
N ASP A 17 -11.92 20.28 6.14
CA ASP A 17 -13.21 20.60 5.56
C ASP A 17 -13.10 21.38 4.23
N GLY A 18 -11.91 21.91 3.97
CA GLY A 18 -11.67 22.84 2.87
C GLY A 18 -12.08 24.27 3.21
N ILE A 19 -11.54 25.23 2.46
CA ILE A 19 -11.87 26.66 2.61
C ILE A 19 -11.67 27.37 1.27
N SER A 20 -12.57 28.30 0.93
CA SER A 20 -12.40 29.16 -0.25
C SER A 20 -11.21 30.11 -0.09
N VAL A 21 -10.67 30.61 -1.19
CA VAL A 21 -9.55 31.58 -1.11
C VAL A 21 -9.98 32.87 -0.41
N ASP A 22 -11.22 33.32 -0.60
CA ASP A 22 -11.71 34.56 0.00
C ASP A 22 -11.87 34.41 1.52
N ASP A 23 -12.51 33.34 1.98
CA ASP A 23 -12.63 33.04 3.40
C ASP A 23 -11.26 32.83 4.07
N LEU A 24 -10.30 32.21 3.37
CA LEU A 24 -8.95 32.02 3.86
C LEU A 24 -8.20 33.37 4.00
N VAL A 25 -8.39 34.27 3.06
CA VAL A 25 -7.86 35.64 3.13
C VAL A 25 -8.45 36.37 4.32
N ASP A 26 -9.78 36.36 4.47
CA ASP A 26 -10.48 37.02 5.60
C ASP A 26 -9.97 36.45 6.92
N LYS A 27 -9.91 35.14 7.08
CA LYS A 27 -9.41 34.46 8.29
C LYS A 27 -7.95 34.82 8.62
N ARG A 28 -7.09 34.96 7.60
CA ARG A 28 -5.67 35.33 7.79
C ARG A 28 -5.44 36.79 8.03
N THR A 29 -6.36 37.66 7.62
CA THR A 29 -6.28 39.13 7.78
C THR A 29 -7.09 39.65 8.93
N ASP A 30 -7.97 38.84 9.54
CA ASP A 30 -8.76 39.20 10.70
C ASP A 30 -7.87 39.39 11.96
N ASN A 31 -8.17 40.43 12.75
CA ASN A 31 -7.54 40.74 14.05
C ASN A 31 -6.00 40.75 14.01
N LEU A 32 -5.42 41.32 12.97
CA LEU A 32 -3.96 41.47 12.86
C LEU A 32 -3.41 42.47 13.90
N MET A 33 -2.35 42.07 14.59
CA MET A 33 -1.59 42.98 15.46
C MET A 33 -1.02 44.20 14.68
N GLN A 34 -0.81 44.08 13.39
CA GLN A 34 -0.32 45.11 12.48
C GLN A 34 -1.22 45.19 11.25
N PRO A 35 -2.29 46.02 11.28
CA PRO A 35 -3.26 46.14 10.18
C PRO A 35 -2.62 46.45 8.80
N ARG A 36 -1.50 47.18 8.78
CA ARG A 36 -0.72 47.50 7.58
C ARG A 36 -0.21 46.26 6.81
N MET A 37 -0.21 45.10 7.45
CA MET A 37 0.24 43.85 6.83
C MET A 37 -0.88 43.15 6.03
N ALA A 38 -2.13 43.53 6.17
CA ALA A 38 -3.28 42.86 5.57
C ALA A 38 -3.14 42.68 4.05
N SER A 39 -2.85 43.77 3.32
CA SER A 39 -2.71 43.74 1.87
C SER A 39 -1.57 42.79 1.37
N ARG A 40 -0.48 42.73 2.13
CA ARG A 40 0.60 41.81 1.83
C ARG A 40 0.19 40.34 2.09
N ILE A 41 -0.46 40.07 3.21
CA ILE A 41 -0.94 38.74 3.60
C ILE A 41 -1.97 38.26 2.59
N GLU A 42 -2.90 39.11 2.17
CA GLU A 42 -3.86 38.78 1.11
C GLU A 42 -3.16 38.36 -0.18
N LYS A 43 -2.22 39.19 -0.67
CA LYS A 43 -1.48 38.90 -1.91
C LYS A 43 -0.70 37.58 -1.81
N ASP A 44 -0.03 37.35 -0.68
CA ASP A 44 0.74 36.12 -0.46
C ASP A 44 -0.19 34.90 -0.33
N THR A 45 -1.35 35.02 0.31
CA THR A 45 -2.37 33.96 0.43
C THR A 45 -2.95 33.58 -0.93
N ARG A 46 -3.38 34.56 -1.73
CA ARG A 46 -3.92 34.28 -3.09
C ARG A 46 -2.88 33.70 -4.04
N ARG A 47 -1.59 33.99 -3.85
CA ARG A 47 -0.51 33.37 -4.62
C ARG A 47 -0.24 31.92 -4.17
N GLU A 48 -0.28 31.65 -2.87
CA GLU A 48 -0.01 30.33 -2.29
C GLU A 48 -1.18 29.36 -2.48
N PHE A 49 -2.41 29.87 -2.38
CA PHE A 49 -3.66 29.10 -2.48
C PHE A 49 -4.64 29.80 -3.44
N PRO A 50 -4.35 29.77 -4.77
CA PRO A 50 -5.19 30.49 -5.76
C PRO A 50 -6.65 30.03 -5.77
N ASP A 51 -6.88 28.74 -5.51
CA ASP A 51 -8.21 28.10 -5.51
C ASP A 51 -8.71 27.79 -4.08
N GLY A 52 -8.05 28.34 -3.05
CA GLY A 52 -8.30 27.96 -1.66
C GLY A 52 -7.64 26.64 -1.28
N ILE A 53 -8.18 25.99 -0.25
CA ILE A 53 -7.74 24.67 0.20
C ILE A 53 -8.90 23.70 0.01
N MET A 54 -8.69 22.63 -0.76
CA MET A 54 -9.70 21.58 -0.90
C MET A 54 -9.85 20.76 0.38
N ALA A 55 -11.00 20.12 0.58
CA ALA A 55 -11.23 19.22 1.68
C ALA A 55 -10.38 17.95 1.51
N TYR A 56 -9.50 17.69 2.48
CA TYR A 56 -8.67 16.48 2.48
C TYR A 56 -9.22 15.39 3.40
N GLY A 57 -10.01 15.75 4.40
CA GLY A 57 -10.50 14.87 5.46
C GLY A 57 -9.52 14.73 6.63
N THR A 58 -10.00 14.13 7.70
CA THR A 58 -9.25 14.01 8.96
C THR A 58 -8.09 13.02 8.88
N ASP A 59 -8.31 11.84 8.31
CA ASP A 59 -7.32 10.77 8.30
C ASP A 59 -6.05 11.11 7.52
N PRO A 60 -6.10 11.70 6.31
CA PRO A 60 -4.91 12.16 5.61
C PRO A 60 -4.09 13.16 6.39
N LEU A 61 -4.73 14.10 7.10
CA LEU A 61 -4.05 15.08 7.93
C LEU A 61 -3.39 14.40 9.15
N ARG A 62 -4.09 13.50 9.84
CA ARG A 62 -3.55 12.70 10.95
C ARG A 62 -2.33 11.92 10.51
N PHE A 63 -2.45 11.15 9.43
CA PHE A 63 -1.36 10.34 8.91
C PHE A 63 -0.16 11.19 8.49
N THR A 64 -0.40 12.39 7.93
CA THR A 64 0.66 13.35 7.63
C THR A 64 1.44 13.70 8.89
N PHE A 65 0.77 14.05 10.00
CA PHE A 65 1.45 14.37 11.24
C PHE A 65 2.25 13.21 11.80
N TYR A 66 1.69 12.00 11.80
CA TYR A 66 2.43 10.80 12.23
C TYR A 66 3.68 10.56 11.37
N SER A 67 3.57 10.67 10.05
CA SER A 67 4.69 10.44 9.13
C SER A 67 5.85 11.42 9.29
N ILE A 68 5.61 12.61 9.86
CA ILE A 68 6.62 13.64 10.10
C ILE A 68 6.97 13.81 11.58
N ALA A 69 6.34 13.04 12.47
CA ALA A 69 6.58 13.06 13.91
C ALA A 69 7.89 12.32 14.26
N SER A 70 9.00 12.76 13.67
CA SER A 70 10.34 12.27 13.99
C SER A 70 10.88 12.99 15.25
N SER A 71 12.04 12.54 15.74
CA SER A 71 12.76 13.18 16.84
C SER A 71 13.26 14.60 16.54
N ALA A 72 12.96 15.14 15.35
CA ALA A 72 13.38 16.46 14.93
C ALA A 72 12.66 17.58 15.71
N ARG A 73 13.42 18.58 16.18
CA ARG A 73 12.92 19.74 16.91
C ARG A 73 11.96 20.63 16.10
N SER A 74 12.00 20.56 14.79
CA SER A 74 11.19 21.38 13.88
C SER A 74 10.61 20.51 12.78
N ILE A 75 9.31 20.53 12.65
CA ILE A 75 8.57 19.83 11.61
C ILE A 75 8.33 20.79 10.43
N ARG A 76 8.63 20.35 9.21
CA ARG A 76 8.25 21.05 7.98
C ARG A 76 6.96 20.44 7.45
N PHE A 77 5.87 21.16 7.62
CA PHE A 77 4.58 20.77 7.07
C PHE A 77 4.53 21.09 5.56
N ASP A 78 3.96 20.18 4.77
CA ASP A 78 3.80 20.32 3.31
C ASP A 78 2.42 19.78 2.90
N MET A 79 1.62 20.65 2.27
CA MET A 79 0.28 20.27 1.77
C MET A 79 0.30 19.13 0.75
N LYS A 80 1.34 19.00 -0.07
CA LYS A 80 1.49 17.90 -1.00
C LYS A 80 1.55 16.53 -0.31
N ARG A 81 2.03 16.48 0.92
CA ARG A 81 2.01 15.24 1.72
C ARG A 81 0.59 14.88 2.13
N VAL A 82 -0.22 15.88 2.51
CA VAL A 82 -1.64 15.65 2.86
C VAL A 82 -2.39 15.08 1.65
N GLU A 83 -2.17 15.65 0.47
CA GLU A 83 -2.70 15.15 -0.79
C GLU A 83 -2.24 13.71 -1.09
N GLY A 84 -0.96 13.42 -0.91
CA GLY A 84 -0.41 12.06 -1.05
C GLY A 84 -1.10 11.06 -0.13
N TYR A 85 -1.34 11.43 1.13
CA TYR A 85 -2.02 10.55 2.08
C TYR A 85 -3.54 10.48 1.88
N ARG A 86 -4.17 11.48 1.27
CA ARG A 86 -5.55 11.33 0.76
C ARG A 86 -5.62 10.26 -0.33
N ASN A 87 -4.68 10.27 -1.26
CA ASN A 87 -4.60 9.23 -2.29
C ASN A 87 -4.32 7.85 -1.68
N PHE A 88 -3.55 7.78 -0.60
CA PHE A 88 -3.33 6.56 0.16
C PHE A 88 -4.62 6.03 0.81
N CYS A 89 -5.40 6.88 1.47
CA CYS A 89 -6.70 6.48 2.01
C CYS A 89 -7.64 5.99 0.91
N ASN A 90 -7.69 6.68 -0.24
CA ASN A 90 -8.49 6.26 -1.39
C ASN A 90 -8.02 4.90 -1.94
N LYS A 91 -6.70 4.65 -1.97
CA LYS A 91 -6.15 3.37 -2.41
C LYS A 91 -6.55 2.23 -1.49
N LEU A 92 -6.49 2.44 -0.16
CA LEU A 92 -6.96 1.47 0.83
C LEU A 92 -8.46 1.18 0.67
N TRP A 93 -9.27 2.22 0.47
CA TRP A 93 -10.71 2.09 0.21
C TRP A 93 -10.99 1.25 -1.04
N ASN A 94 -10.31 1.53 -2.15
CA ASN A 94 -10.47 0.76 -3.38
C ASN A 94 -9.99 -0.67 -3.24
N ALA A 95 -8.92 -0.91 -2.49
CA ALA A 95 -8.43 -2.24 -2.16
C ALA A 95 -9.46 -3.05 -1.36
N ALA A 96 -10.08 -2.42 -0.36
CA ALA A 96 -11.17 -3.04 0.41
C ALA A 96 -12.37 -3.41 -0.47
N ASN A 97 -12.80 -2.51 -1.36
CA ASN A 97 -13.85 -2.80 -2.31
C ASN A 97 -13.51 -4.00 -3.22
N PHE A 98 -12.26 -4.08 -3.70
CA PHE A 98 -11.80 -5.25 -4.46
C PHE A 98 -11.92 -6.54 -3.63
N VAL A 99 -11.49 -6.50 -2.36
CA VAL A 99 -11.59 -7.65 -1.47
C VAL A 99 -13.05 -8.07 -1.31
N PHE A 100 -13.95 -7.15 -0.98
CA PHE A 100 -15.37 -7.47 -0.75
C PHE A 100 -16.03 -8.09 -1.98
N ILE A 101 -15.84 -7.51 -3.17
CA ILE A 101 -16.39 -8.05 -4.42
C ILE A 101 -15.90 -9.47 -4.70
N ASN A 102 -14.62 -9.75 -4.42
CA ASN A 102 -14.03 -11.05 -4.73
C ASN A 102 -14.19 -12.10 -3.63
N THR A 103 -14.66 -11.72 -2.45
CA THR A 103 -14.85 -12.63 -1.31
C THR A 103 -16.31 -12.90 -0.97
N GLU A 104 -17.25 -12.36 -1.76
CA GLU A 104 -18.65 -12.71 -1.64
C GLU A 104 -18.83 -14.24 -1.60
N SER A 105 -19.70 -14.72 -0.72
CA SER A 105 -20.01 -16.15 -0.55
C SER A 105 -18.79 -17.01 -0.13
N LEU A 106 -17.87 -16.45 0.68
CA LEU A 106 -16.81 -17.23 1.30
C LEU A 106 -17.42 -18.24 2.28
N ASP A 107 -17.11 -19.52 2.07
CA ASP A 107 -17.32 -20.57 3.05
C ASP A 107 -16.04 -20.70 3.90
N SER A 108 -16.06 -20.10 5.09
CA SER A 108 -14.92 -20.05 6.00
C SER A 108 -14.66 -21.36 6.76
N GLU A 109 -15.63 -22.29 6.80
CA GLU A 109 -15.52 -23.56 7.54
C GLU A 109 -14.88 -24.68 6.69
N SER A 110 -14.99 -24.60 5.37
CA SER A 110 -14.47 -25.63 4.47
C SER A 110 -12.94 -25.62 4.34
N ALA A 111 -12.39 -26.77 3.97
CA ALA A 111 -10.93 -26.94 3.76
C ALA A 111 -10.38 -25.90 2.77
N ARG A 112 -9.23 -25.34 3.11
CA ARG A 112 -8.53 -24.31 2.33
C ARG A 112 -7.06 -24.68 2.14
N LYS A 113 -6.50 -24.25 1.00
CA LYS A 113 -5.10 -24.40 0.67
C LYS A 113 -4.52 -23.02 0.35
N LEU A 114 -3.43 -22.67 0.99
CA LEU A 114 -2.74 -21.39 0.75
C LEU A 114 -1.79 -21.53 -0.43
N THR A 115 -1.81 -20.56 -1.32
CA THR A 115 -0.81 -20.40 -2.38
C THR A 115 0.48 -19.78 -1.82
N VAL A 116 1.54 -19.73 -2.61
CA VAL A 116 2.77 -19.03 -2.21
C VAL A 116 2.51 -17.54 -1.94
N ALA A 117 1.65 -16.91 -2.73
CA ALA A 117 1.29 -15.50 -2.53
C ALA A 117 0.52 -15.28 -1.21
N ASP A 118 -0.35 -16.22 -0.84
CA ASP A 118 -1.08 -16.15 0.44
C ASP A 118 -0.13 -16.31 1.64
N ARG A 119 0.76 -17.29 1.59
CA ARG A 119 1.77 -17.51 2.66
C ARG A 119 2.72 -16.33 2.78
N TRP A 120 3.15 -15.78 1.65
CA TRP A 120 4.01 -14.61 1.61
C TRP A 120 3.36 -13.37 2.24
N ILE A 121 2.12 -13.02 1.85
CA ILE A 121 1.49 -11.79 2.37
C ILE A 121 1.16 -11.91 3.86
N LEU A 122 0.82 -13.13 4.34
CA LEU A 122 0.66 -13.39 5.76
C LEU A 122 1.98 -13.17 6.52
N ALA A 123 3.10 -13.67 5.98
CA ALA A 123 4.41 -13.47 6.58
C ALA A 123 4.84 -11.99 6.59
N GLU A 124 4.65 -11.26 5.47
CA GLU A 124 4.93 -9.82 5.40
C GLU A 124 4.04 -9.01 6.36
N PHE A 125 2.79 -9.44 6.55
CA PHE A 125 1.90 -8.83 7.54
C PHE A 125 2.46 -9.00 8.96
N GLN A 126 2.94 -10.19 9.35
CA GLN A 126 3.55 -10.42 10.68
C GLN A 126 4.80 -9.56 10.90
N LYS A 127 5.68 -9.47 9.89
CA LYS A 127 6.85 -8.57 9.94
C LYS A 127 6.42 -7.11 10.11
N THR A 128 5.36 -6.69 9.43
CA THR A 128 4.82 -5.33 9.55
C THR A 128 4.25 -5.08 10.96
N VAL A 129 3.48 -6.03 11.50
CA VAL A 129 2.96 -5.95 12.87
C VAL A 129 4.10 -5.77 13.88
N ALA A 130 5.15 -6.58 13.80
CA ALA A 130 6.33 -6.47 14.67
C ALA A 130 7.01 -5.09 14.55
N ALA A 131 7.19 -4.61 13.31
CA ALA A 131 7.82 -3.30 13.05
C ALA A 131 6.98 -2.13 13.58
N VAL A 132 5.66 -2.18 13.40
CA VAL A 132 4.74 -1.14 13.91
C VAL A 132 4.71 -1.16 15.45
N ASN A 133 4.60 -2.33 16.07
CA ASN A 133 4.58 -2.45 17.54
C ASN A 133 5.87 -1.90 18.16
N LEU A 134 7.03 -2.28 17.64
CA LEU A 134 8.32 -1.75 18.11
C LEU A 134 8.41 -0.22 17.93
N ALA A 135 7.92 0.30 16.81
CA ALA A 135 7.90 1.73 16.54
C ALA A 135 6.96 2.48 17.51
N MET A 136 5.80 1.90 17.84
CA MET A 136 4.85 2.45 18.81
C MET A 136 5.45 2.46 20.23
N GLU A 137 6.05 1.36 20.68
CA GLU A 137 6.72 1.23 21.99
C GLU A 137 7.86 2.24 22.15
N THR A 138 8.58 2.52 21.08
CA THR A 138 9.70 3.47 21.06
C THR A 138 9.31 4.90 20.72
N TYR A 139 7.99 5.18 20.60
CA TYR A 139 7.44 6.50 20.21
C TYR A 139 7.95 7.00 18.86
N ARG A 140 8.34 6.11 17.96
CA ARG A 140 8.77 6.41 16.60
C ARG A 140 7.57 6.28 15.65
N PHE A 141 6.59 7.16 15.83
CA PHE A 141 5.36 7.16 15.02
C PHE A 141 5.63 7.35 13.51
N ASP A 142 6.71 8.03 13.17
CA ASP A 142 7.19 8.16 11.80
C ASP A 142 7.56 6.80 11.18
N LEU A 143 8.21 5.93 11.93
CA LEU A 143 8.54 4.57 11.48
C LEU A 143 7.29 3.67 11.42
N ALA A 144 6.39 3.80 12.38
CA ALA A 144 5.11 3.06 12.33
C ALA A 144 4.28 3.46 11.10
N ALA A 145 4.13 4.76 10.84
CA ALA A 145 3.43 5.26 9.65
C ALA A 145 4.11 4.80 8.35
N LYS A 146 5.46 4.77 8.32
CA LYS A 146 6.21 4.29 7.17
C LYS A 146 5.96 2.80 6.92
N ALA A 147 6.06 1.95 7.93
CA ALA A 147 5.84 0.51 7.81
C ALA A 147 4.40 0.20 7.33
N LEU A 148 3.40 0.87 7.89
CA LEU A 148 2.00 0.77 7.44
C LEU A 148 1.83 1.18 5.98
N TYR A 149 2.41 2.31 5.59
CA TYR A 149 2.31 2.81 4.22
C TYR A 149 2.94 1.83 3.22
N GLU A 150 4.17 1.36 3.50
CA GLU A 150 4.90 0.43 2.63
C GLU A 150 4.15 -0.89 2.48
N PHE A 151 3.66 -1.46 3.58
CA PHE A 151 2.87 -2.70 3.52
C PHE A 151 1.57 -2.51 2.73
N ILE A 152 0.75 -1.53 3.10
CA ILE A 152 -0.56 -1.33 2.46
C ILE A 152 -0.40 -0.98 0.99
N TRP A 153 0.50 -0.03 0.67
CA TRP A 153 0.63 0.45 -0.71
C TRP A 153 1.32 -0.56 -1.61
N ALA A 154 2.52 -1.00 -1.23
CA ALA A 154 3.34 -1.84 -2.09
C ALA A 154 2.97 -3.32 -1.97
N GLU A 155 2.99 -3.89 -0.76
CA GLU A 155 2.86 -5.34 -0.61
C GLU A 155 1.41 -5.79 -0.82
N PHE A 156 0.45 -5.16 -0.13
CA PHE A 156 -0.94 -5.54 -0.22
C PHE A 156 -1.57 -5.08 -1.55
N CYS A 157 -1.56 -3.77 -1.84
CA CYS A 157 -2.29 -3.23 -3.00
C CYS A 157 -1.60 -3.51 -4.34
N ASP A 158 -0.27 -3.26 -4.45
CA ASP A 158 0.40 -3.36 -5.75
C ASP A 158 0.77 -4.80 -6.11
N TRP A 159 1.05 -5.65 -5.11
CA TRP A 159 1.43 -7.04 -5.36
C TRP A 159 0.33 -8.03 -5.02
N TYR A 160 -0.11 -8.12 -3.77
CA TYR A 160 -0.97 -9.23 -3.36
C TYR A 160 -2.33 -9.23 -4.08
N LEU A 161 -2.97 -8.06 -4.25
CA LEU A 161 -4.22 -8.00 -5.01
C LEU A 161 -4.04 -8.46 -6.46
N GLU A 162 -2.93 -8.13 -7.11
CA GLU A 162 -2.64 -8.61 -8.47
C GLU A 162 -2.35 -10.13 -8.50
N LEU A 163 -1.61 -10.63 -7.52
CA LEU A 163 -1.28 -12.05 -7.37
C LEU A 163 -2.50 -12.93 -7.05
N SER A 164 -3.53 -12.37 -6.44
CA SER A 164 -4.78 -13.08 -6.14
C SER A 164 -5.65 -13.32 -7.38
N LYS A 165 -5.58 -12.42 -8.37
CA LYS A 165 -6.45 -12.48 -9.57
C LYS A 165 -6.34 -13.77 -10.37
N PRO A 166 -5.12 -14.30 -10.69
CA PRO A 166 -5.00 -15.55 -11.43
C PRO A 166 -5.62 -16.74 -10.69
N ILE A 167 -5.60 -16.75 -9.36
CA ILE A 167 -6.25 -17.81 -8.58
C ILE A 167 -7.77 -17.65 -8.59
N LEU A 168 -8.26 -16.46 -8.30
CA LEU A 168 -9.70 -16.19 -8.20
C LEU A 168 -10.43 -16.41 -9.52
N ASN A 169 -9.79 -16.06 -10.65
CA ASN A 169 -10.37 -16.11 -11.99
C ASN A 169 -10.03 -17.40 -12.78
N SER A 170 -9.13 -18.25 -12.28
CA SER A 170 -8.73 -19.47 -12.99
C SER A 170 -9.81 -20.54 -12.90
N GLU A 171 -10.08 -21.21 -14.01
CA GLU A 171 -10.85 -22.46 -14.04
C GLU A 171 -10.02 -23.67 -13.55
N GLN A 172 -8.69 -23.56 -13.56
CA GLN A 172 -7.77 -24.61 -13.15
C GLN A 172 -7.47 -24.60 -11.65
N ALA A 173 -7.63 -23.45 -10.97
CA ALA A 173 -7.44 -23.35 -9.53
C ALA A 173 -8.51 -24.17 -8.78
N THR A 174 -8.05 -24.96 -7.81
CA THR A 174 -8.96 -25.78 -6.98
C THR A 174 -9.88 -24.90 -6.12
N ALA A 175 -11.02 -25.45 -5.72
CA ALA A 175 -11.92 -24.76 -4.81
C ALA A 175 -11.25 -24.42 -3.46
N GLU A 176 -10.33 -25.28 -3.00
CA GLU A 176 -9.56 -25.08 -1.77
C GLU A 176 -8.57 -23.91 -1.89
N GLU A 177 -7.89 -23.77 -3.04
CA GLU A 177 -7.00 -22.63 -3.32
C GLU A 177 -7.76 -21.31 -3.39
N LYS A 178 -8.90 -21.29 -4.10
CA LYS A 178 -9.76 -20.12 -4.16
C LYS A 178 -10.26 -19.71 -2.76
N ARG A 179 -10.67 -20.68 -1.92
CA ARG A 179 -11.07 -20.39 -0.53
C ARG A 179 -9.90 -19.89 0.30
N GLY A 180 -8.71 -20.47 0.13
CA GLY A 180 -7.48 -20.01 0.79
C GLY A 180 -7.20 -18.54 0.49
N THR A 181 -7.17 -18.18 -0.78
CA THR A 181 -6.92 -16.79 -1.23
C THR A 181 -8.01 -15.83 -0.76
N LYS A 182 -9.30 -16.20 -0.86
CA LYS A 182 -10.41 -15.36 -0.35
C LYS A 182 -10.31 -15.11 1.16
N HIS A 183 -10.02 -16.16 1.92
CA HIS A 183 -9.85 -16.04 3.38
C HIS A 183 -8.64 -15.17 3.72
N THR A 184 -7.51 -15.34 3.03
CA THR A 184 -6.31 -14.54 3.25
C THR A 184 -6.55 -13.06 2.92
N LEU A 185 -7.26 -12.75 1.82
CA LEU A 185 -7.65 -11.37 1.48
C LEU A 185 -8.41 -10.70 2.63
N LEU A 186 -9.41 -11.37 3.20
CA LEU A 186 -10.20 -10.83 4.32
C LEU A 186 -9.40 -10.74 5.61
N THR A 187 -8.63 -11.78 5.95
CA THR A 187 -7.84 -11.82 7.20
C THR A 187 -6.75 -10.74 7.20
N VAL A 188 -6.03 -10.59 6.09
CA VAL A 188 -4.98 -9.56 5.98
C VAL A 188 -5.59 -8.16 5.95
N LEU A 189 -6.71 -7.95 5.25
CA LEU A 189 -7.42 -6.68 5.28
C LEU A 189 -7.86 -6.33 6.71
N GLU A 190 -8.55 -7.25 7.41
CA GLU A 190 -9.04 -7.05 8.77
C GLU A 190 -7.91 -6.70 9.73
N GLY A 191 -6.83 -7.50 9.75
CA GLY A 191 -5.68 -7.23 10.61
C GLY A 191 -5.00 -5.90 10.28
N THR A 192 -4.92 -5.55 8.99
CA THR A 192 -4.38 -4.26 8.53
C THR A 192 -5.22 -3.09 9.03
N LEU A 193 -6.55 -3.21 9.00
CA LEU A 193 -7.45 -2.16 9.50
C LEU A 193 -7.27 -1.95 11.00
N ARG A 194 -7.16 -3.03 11.80
CA ARG A 194 -6.86 -2.92 13.24
C ARG A 194 -5.51 -2.27 13.49
N LEU A 195 -4.47 -2.69 12.76
CA LEU A 195 -3.11 -2.16 12.90
C LEU A 195 -3.03 -0.66 12.53
N ALA A 196 -3.77 -0.24 11.50
CA ALA A 196 -3.78 1.13 11.02
C ALA A 196 -4.77 2.05 11.77
N HIS A 197 -5.68 1.50 12.56
CA HIS A 197 -6.77 2.28 13.19
C HIS A 197 -6.29 3.46 14.05
N PRO A 198 -5.23 3.38 14.85
CA PRO A 198 -4.73 4.55 15.59
C PRO A 198 -4.33 5.74 14.71
N PHE A 199 -3.96 5.46 13.46
CA PHE A 199 -3.50 6.46 12.48
C PHE A 199 -4.62 6.99 11.60
N LEU A 200 -5.55 6.11 11.17
CA LEU A 200 -6.63 6.35 10.20
C LEU A 200 -8.00 5.92 10.77
N PRO A 201 -8.43 6.48 11.91
CA PRO A 201 -9.58 5.93 12.65
C PRO A 201 -10.90 5.91 11.87
N PHE A 202 -11.15 6.90 11.01
CA PHE A 202 -12.43 6.99 10.31
C PHE A 202 -12.49 6.04 9.10
N THR A 203 -11.43 6.04 8.29
CA THR A 203 -11.36 5.16 7.11
C THR A 203 -11.35 3.69 7.51
N THR A 204 -10.60 3.33 8.53
CA THR A 204 -10.49 1.93 8.96
C THR A 204 -11.77 1.44 9.63
N GLU A 205 -12.42 2.26 10.45
CA GLU A 205 -13.71 1.90 11.06
C GLU A 205 -14.76 1.64 9.98
N GLU A 206 -14.93 2.57 9.04
CA GLU A 206 -15.93 2.44 7.98
C GLU A 206 -15.72 1.17 7.15
N ILE A 207 -14.48 0.87 6.74
CA ILE A 207 -14.18 -0.35 5.99
C ILE A 207 -14.42 -1.59 6.87
N TRP A 208 -14.00 -1.56 8.13
CA TRP A 208 -14.06 -2.71 9.03
C TRP A 208 -15.50 -3.14 9.33
N GLN A 209 -16.44 -2.22 9.37
CA GLN A 209 -17.86 -2.52 9.55
C GLN A 209 -18.45 -3.40 8.40
N HIS A 210 -17.81 -3.39 7.23
CA HIS A 210 -18.21 -4.21 6.08
C HIS A 210 -17.55 -5.60 6.05
N ILE A 211 -16.62 -5.89 6.97
CA ILE A 211 -16.00 -7.22 7.07
C ILE A 211 -16.99 -8.21 7.70
N PRO A 212 -17.15 -9.42 7.13
CA PRO A 212 -18.01 -10.46 7.68
C PRO A 212 -17.69 -10.80 9.15
N GLU A 213 -18.73 -11.05 9.96
CA GLU A 213 -18.57 -11.30 11.41
C GLU A 213 -17.73 -12.53 11.74
N ASP A 214 -17.77 -13.57 10.91
CA ASP A 214 -16.94 -14.77 11.05
C ASP A 214 -15.44 -14.49 10.91
N ILE A 215 -15.06 -13.35 10.32
CA ILE A 215 -13.68 -12.86 10.20
C ILE A 215 -13.36 -11.83 11.30
N ARG A 216 -14.23 -10.81 11.46
CA ARG A 216 -13.97 -9.69 12.38
C ARG A 216 -14.37 -9.94 13.84
N GLY A 217 -15.12 -11.02 14.10
CA GLY A 217 -15.73 -11.25 15.40
C GLY A 217 -16.95 -10.35 15.66
N SER A 218 -17.50 -10.45 16.87
CA SER A 218 -18.77 -9.82 17.27
C SER A 218 -18.64 -8.44 17.92
N ALA A 219 -17.47 -7.79 17.84
CA ALA A 219 -17.31 -6.46 18.41
C ALA A 219 -18.07 -5.40 17.59
N ASP A 220 -18.60 -4.38 18.26
CA ASP A 220 -19.36 -3.30 17.61
C ASP A 220 -18.47 -2.30 16.85
N THR A 221 -17.20 -2.22 17.19
CA THR A 221 -16.23 -1.29 16.61
C THR A 221 -14.83 -1.90 16.62
N VAL A 222 -14.01 -1.54 15.63
CA VAL A 222 -12.60 -1.96 15.56
C VAL A 222 -11.80 -1.52 16.80
N MET A 223 -12.19 -0.43 17.45
CA MET A 223 -11.56 0.06 18.69
C MET A 223 -11.59 -0.93 19.86
N LEU A 224 -12.56 -1.83 19.88
CA LEU A 224 -12.71 -2.84 20.96
C LEU A 224 -12.01 -4.16 20.61
N GLN A 225 -11.44 -4.28 19.43
CA GLN A 225 -10.64 -5.44 19.04
C GLN A 225 -9.23 -5.38 19.67
N PRO A 226 -8.65 -6.54 20.02
CA PRO A 226 -7.25 -6.59 20.42
C PRO A 226 -6.35 -6.00 19.35
N TYR A 227 -5.38 -5.18 19.75
CA TYR A 227 -4.37 -4.69 18.81
C TYR A 227 -3.53 -5.87 18.28
N PRO A 228 -3.19 -5.90 16.98
CA PRO A 228 -2.45 -7.04 16.41
C PRO A 228 -1.11 -7.26 17.10
N GLU A 229 -0.83 -8.50 17.46
CA GLU A 229 0.45 -8.97 17.95
C GLU A 229 1.10 -9.86 16.89
N ALA A 230 2.41 -9.76 16.73
CA ALA A 230 3.12 -10.56 15.74
C ALA A 230 3.18 -12.04 16.18
N ASP A 231 2.91 -12.92 15.24
CA ASP A 231 3.06 -14.37 15.39
C ASP A 231 4.16 -14.87 14.45
N ASP A 232 5.34 -15.09 15.00
CA ASP A 232 6.51 -15.57 14.26
C ASP A 232 6.29 -16.94 13.61
N SER A 233 5.33 -17.74 14.09
CA SER A 233 4.99 -19.04 13.49
C SER A 233 4.33 -18.91 12.12
N LEU A 234 3.79 -17.74 11.78
CA LEU A 234 3.21 -17.41 10.48
C LEU A 234 4.22 -16.80 9.52
N VAL A 235 5.47 -16.61 9.91
CA VAL A 235 6.53 -16.10 9.06
C VAL A 235 7.11 -17.25 8.23
N ASP A 236 6.76 -17.29 6.95
CA ASP A 236 7.22 -18.28 5.99
C ASP A 236 8.38 -17.71 5.16
N GLU A 237 9.61 -17.97 5.60
CA GLU A 237 10.83 -17.45 4.95
C GLU A 237 11.02 -18.04 3.54
N GLU A 238 10.54 -19.27 3.26
CA GLU A 238 10.58 -19.85 1.92
C GLU A 238 9.66 -19.07 0.98
N ALA A 239 8.41 -18.83 1.38
CA ALA A 239 7.47 -18.03 0.59
C ALA A 239 7.98 -16.60 0.35
N ILE A 240 8.63 -15.99 1.33
CA ILE A 240 9.26 -14.67 1.20
C ILE A 240 10.38 -14.71 0.16
N ALA A 241 11.28 -15.69 0.23
CA ALA A 241 12.40 -15.83 -0.70
C ALA A 241 11.92 -16.12 -2.14
N ASP A 242 10.89 -16.94 -2.30
CA ASP A 242 10.31 -17.26 -3.60
C ASP A 242 9.61 -16.05 -4.21
N MET A 243 8.81 -15.33 -3.40
CA MET A 243 8.14 -14.11 -3.87
C MET A 243 9.13 -12.97 -4.14
N SER A 244 10.24 -12.87 -3.41
CA SER A 244 11.31 -11.92 -3.72
C SER A 244 11.86 -12.15 -5.11
N TRP A 245 12.18 -13.40 -5.45
CA TRP A 245 12.64 -13.77 -6.78
C TRP A 245 11.60 -13.46 -7.88
N ILE A 246 10.33 -13.83 -7.66
CA ILE A 246 9.23 -13.54 -8.60
C ILE A 246 9.11 -12.02 -8.83
N LYS A 247 9.13 -11.23 -7.75
CA LYS A 247 9.03 -9.76 -7.81
C LYS A 247 10.21 -9.15 -8.57
N GLU A 248 11.41 -9.68 -8.38
CA GLU A 248 12.62 -9.23 -9.07
C GLU A 248 12.55 -9.51 -10.58
N VAL A 249 12.17 -10.71 -10.98
CA VAL A 249 11.94 -11.10 -12.38
C VAL A 249 10.91 -10.17 -13.04
N VAL A 250 9.74 -10.03 -12.41
CA VAL A 250 8.65 -9.22 -12.96
C VAL A 250 9.06 -7.75 -13.07
N THR A 251 9.75 -7.23 -12.07
CA THR A 251 10.22 -5.84 -12.05
C THR A 251 11.28 -5.60 -13.12
N GLY A 252 12.22 -6.53 -13.28
CA GLY A 252 13.24 -6.46 -14.32
C GLY A 252 12.64 -6.39 -15.72
N ILE A 253 11.66 -7.23 -16.02
CA ILE A 253 10.98 -7.23 -17.31
C ILE A 253 10.15 -5.95 -17.51
N ARG A 254 9.48 -5.46 -16.47
CA ARG A 254 8.74 -4.18 -16.54
C ARG A 254 9.68 -3.00 -16.80
N ASN A 255 10.86 -2.99 -16.19
CA ASN A 255 11.88 -1.97 -16.42
C ASN A 255 12.38 -2.00 -17.87
N ILE A 256 12.75 -3.17 -18.40
CA ILE A 256 13.13 -3.34 -19.80
C ILE A 256 12.04 -2.81 -20.74
N ARG A 257 10.77 -3.18 -20.49
CA ARG A 257 9.65 -2.68 -21.29
C ARG A 257 9.52 -1.16 -21.23
N GLY A 258 9.68 -0.57 -20.04
CA GLY A 258 9.62 0.88 -19.85
C GLY A 258 10.75 1.62 -20.56
N GLU A 259 11.98 1.12 -20.45
CA GLU A 259 13.16 1.73 -21.10
C GLU A 259 13.10 1.65 -22.64
N MET A 260 12.48 0.58 -23.15
CA MET A 260 12.34 0.35 -24.60
C MET A 260 10.99 0.80 -25.17
N ASP A 261 10.14 1.44 -24.37
CA ASP A 261 8.78 1.89 -24.74
C ASP A 261 7.91 0.76 -25.34
N ILE A 262 8.00 -0.44 -24.75
CA ILE A 262 7.24 -1.61 -25.20
C ILE A 262 5.96 -1.74 -24.36
N SER A 263 4.79 -1.61 -24.99
CA SER A 263 3.50 -1.80 -24.33
C SER A 263 3.35 -3.23 -23.76
N LEU A 264 2.64 -3.34 -22.63
CA LEU A 264 2.24 -4.65 -22.06
C LEU A 264 1.34 -5.49 -22.99
N SER A 265 0.68 -4.85 -23.97
CA SER A 265 -0.12 -5.53 -24.97
C SER A 265 0.72 -6.21 -26.07
N ASN A 266 2.00 -5.88 -26.17
CA ASN A 266 2.93 -6.49 -27.13
C ASN A 266 3.70 -7.60 -26.44
N PRO A 267 3.38 -8.90 -26.68
CA PRO A 267 4.15 -10.00 -26.12
C PRO A 267 5.61 -9.93 -26.59
N ILE A 268 6.53 -10.27 -25.71
CA ILE A 268 7.97 -10.38 -26.02
C ILE A 268 8.49 -11.73 -25.57
N PRO A 269 9.43 -12.33 -26.28
CA PRO A 269 10.12 -13.52 -25.80
C PRO A 269 10.99 -13.15 -24.58
N VAL A 270 10.92 -13.98 -23.54
CA VAL A 270 11.70 -13.84 -22.32
C VAL A 270 12.60 -15.04 -22.16
N LEU A 271 13.91 -14.79 -22.08
CA LEU A 271 14.93 -15.84 -22.02
C LEU A 271 15.59 -15.81 -20.64
N PHE A 272 15.62 -16.93 -19.94
CA PHE A 272 16.40 -17.13 -18.74
C PHE A 272 17.71 -17.81 -19.10
N TYR A 273 18.83 -17.24 -18.66
CA TYR A 273 20.15 -17.74 -18.93
C TYR A 273 20.96 -17.86 -17.65
N ASN A 274 21.77 -18.90 -17.55
CA ASN A 274 22.64 -19.18 -16.41
C ASN A 274 21.90 -19.35 -15.07
N ALA A 275 20.64 -19.78 -15.13
CA ALA A 275 19.83 -20.04 -13.94
C ALA A 275 20.38 -21.26 -13.16
N ASP A 276 20.42 -21.13 -11.85
CA ASP A 276 20.77 -22.22 -10.96
C ASP A 276 19.62 -23.25 -10.82
N ASP A 277 19.86 -24.32 -10.04
CA ASP A 277 18.86 -25.38 -9.87
C ASP A 277 17.65 -24.94 -9.03
N ARG A 278 17.81 -23.91 -8.16
CA ARG A 278 16.70 -23.30 -7.43
C ARG A 278 15.84 -22.48 -8.38
N GLU A 279 16.44 -21.63 -9.16
CA GLU A 279 15.74 -20.77 -10.13
C GLU A 279 14.98 -21.57 -11.19
N LYS A 280 15.56 -22.68 -11.66
CA LYS A 280 14.86 -23.61 -12.56
C LYS A 280 13.59 -24.18 -11.94
N ARG A 281 13.67 -24.64 -10.67
CA ARG A 281 12.49 -25.11 -9.95
C ARG A 281 11.45 -24.01 -9.74
N LEU A 282 11.88 -22.79 -9.40
CA LEU A 282 10.97 -21.65 -9.22
C LEU A 282 10.25 -21.31 -10.52
N LEU A 283 10.98 -21.30 -11.65
CA LEU A 283 10.41 -21.03 -12.95
C LEU A 283 9.35 -22.09 -13.35
N GLU A 284 9.62 -23.36 -13.07
CA GLU A 284 8.64 -24.44 -13.33
C GLU A 284 7.43 -24.32 -12.41
N SER A 285 7.65 -24.12 -11.10
CA SER A 285 6.59 -24.07 -10.09
C SER A 285 5.67 -22.88 -10.26
N TYR A 286 6.22 -21.73 -10.66
CA TYR A 286 5.48 -20.45 -10.73
C TYR A 286 5.27 -19.98 -12.18
N ARG A 287 5.43 -20.87 -13.16
CA ARG A 287 5.28 -20.57 -14.58
C ARG A 287 3.97 -19.84 -14.89
N SER A 288 2.85 -20.38 -14.46
CA SER A 288 1.52 -19.81 -14.71
C SER A 288 1.37 -18.42 -14.10
N LEU A 289 1.96 -18.18 -12.93
CA LEU A 289 1.95 -16.87 -12.27
C LEU A 289 2.79 -15.85 -13.04
N LEU A 290 3.99 -16.24 -13.48
CA LEU A 290 4.85 -15.41 -14.31
C LEU A 290 4.20 -15.09 -15.66
N ASP A 291 3.61 -16.07 -16.33
CA ASP A 291 2.89 -15.87 -17.59
C ASP A 291 1.74 -14.83 -17.43
N PHE A 292 1.02 -14.88 -16.32
CA PHE A 292 -0.01 -13.89 -16.02
C PHE A 292 0.54 -12.48 -15.81
N LEU A 293 1.63 -12.36 -15.03
CA LEU A 293 2.18 -11.05 -14.62
C LEU A 293 2.99 -10.36 -15.73
N ILE A 294 3.67 -11.14 -16.55
CA ILE A 294 4.63 -10.66 -17.56
C ILE A 294 4.00 -10.62 -18.95
N LYS A 295 3.07 -11.55 -19.24
CA LYS A 295 2.46 -11.77 -20.56
C LYS A 295 3.53 -11.93 -21.65
N PRO A 296 4.43 -12.91 -21.52
CA PRO A 296 5.47 -13.13 -22.51
C PRO A 296 4.84 -13.75 -23.79
N GLU A 297 5.53 -13.62 -24.94
CA GLU A 297 5.25 -14.43 -26.11
C GLU A 297 5.65 -15.88 -25.86
N GLU A 298 6.84 -16.06 -25.32
CA GLU A 298 7.40 -17.31 -24.88
C GLU A 298 8.35 -17.07 -23.71
N LEU A 299 8.38 -18.01 -22.77
CA LEU A 299 9.25 -17.99 -21.61
C LEU A 299 10.17 -19.22 -21.70
N THR A 300 11.44 -19.02 -22.05
CA THR A 300 12.37 -20.08 -22.38
C THR A 300 13.57 -20.09 -21.47
N MET A 301 13.98 -21.26 -21.00
CA MET A 301 15.25 -21.50 -20.31
C MET A 301 16.31 -21.87 -21.32
N LEU A 302 17.38 -21.09 -21.39
CA LEU A 302 18.55 -21.40 -22.25
C LEU A 302 19.54 -22.28 -21.50
N ALA A 303 20.20 -23.15 -22.25
CA ALA A 303 21.35 -23.90 -21.75
C ALA A 303 22.53 -22.96 -21.46
N ASN A 304 23.36 -23.29 -20.45
CA ASN A 304 24.46 -22.44 -20.03
C ASN A 304 25.56 -22.24 -21.10
N ASP A 305 25.59 -23.06 -22.12
CA ASP A 305 26.49 -22.98 -23.29
C ASP A 305 25.82 -22.34 -24.52
N ALA A 306 24.58 -21.91 -24.42
CA ALA A 306 23.84 -21.30 -25.51
C ALA A 306 24.44 -19.97 -25.93
N THR A 307 24.45 -19.70 -27.23
CA THR A 307 24.78 -18.36 -27.76
C THR A 307 23.63 -17.40 -27.48
N LEU A 308 23.90 -16.33 -26.71
CA LEU A 308 22.89 -15.35 -26.39
C LEU A 308 22.57 -14.46 -27.60
N PRO A 309 21.29 -14.24 -27.90
CA PRO A 309 20.91 -13.21 -28.86
C PRO A 309 21.20 -11.82 -28.31
N VAL A 310 21.28 -10.82 -29.20
CA VAL A 310 21.34 -9.42 -28.79
C VAL A 310 19.98 -9.03 -28.21
N ALA A 311 19.95 -8.77 -26.92
CA ALA A 311 18.72 -8.46 -26.19
C ALA A 311 19.02 -7.51 -25.01
N ALA A 312 17.99 -6.80 -24.53
CA ALA A 312 18.07 -6.12 -23.24
C ALA A 312 18.16 -7.15 -22.11
N THR A 313 18.98 -6.89 -21.11
CA THR A 313 19.25 -7.83 -20.01
C THR A 313 18.99 -7.21 -18.65
N HIS A 314 18.54 -8.03 -17.73
CA HIS A 314 18.39 -7.72 -16.32
C HIS A 314 18.96 -8.87 -15.49
N LEU A 315 19.73 -8.54 -14.44
CA LEU A 315 20.24 -9.54 -13.50
C LEU A 315 19.18 -9.82 -12.45
N VAL A 316 18.97 -11.10 -12.14
CA VAL A 316 18.10 -11.58 -11.09
C VAL A 316 18.96 -12.39 -10.10
N GLY A 317 18.82 -12.11 -8.80
CA GLY A 317 19.69 -12.69 -7.78
C GLY A 317 21.04 -11.96 -7.65
N GLU A 318 21.90 -12.48 -6.74
CA GLU A 318 23.26 -11.97 -6.49
C GLU A 318 24.28 -12.52 -7.49
#